data_d7a83b36734265829b41abfe8fae4e49
#
_entry.id   d7a83b36734265829b41abfe8fae4e49
#
_cell.length_a   1.000
_cell.length_b   1.000
_cell.length_c   1.000
_cell.angle_alpha   90.00
_cell.angle_beta   90.00
_cell.angle_gamma   90.00
#
_symmetry.space_group_name_H-M   'P 1'
#
loop_
_entity.id
_entity.type
_entity.pdbx_description
1 polymer ?
#
loop_
_entity_poly.entity_id
_entity_poly.type
_entity_poly.pdbx_seq_one_letter_code
_entity_poly.pdbx_strand_id
1 'polypeptide(L)'
;MDEREFQQKLSDLIEQIDRLPAEQKGRLHKLAEETKTRHEKIRQTVKGLQDSLDHLRLSVKYLVFDLEATRRENQYLRKMIAQQDSPPGEGAD
;
A
#
# COMPACT_ATOMS: atom_id res chain seq x y z
N MET A 1 6.62 15.08 -12.97
CA MET A 1 6.29 16.34 -12.26
C MET A 1 6.01 16.01 -10.81
N ASP A 2 6.75 16.61 -9.88
CA ASP A 2 6.51 16.39 -8.48
C ASP A 2 5.41 17.33 -7.95
N GLU A 3 5.00 17.14 -6.71
CA GLU A 3 3.94 17.90 -6.08
C GLU A 3 4.27 19.39 -5.99
N ARG A 4 5.51 19.71 -5.69
CA ARG A 4 5.97 21.08 -5.55
C ARG A 4 5.92 21.82 -6.89
N GLU A 5 6.38 21.17 -7.95
CA GLU A 5 6.32 21.73 -9.31
C GLU A 5 4.87 21.93 -9.75
N PHE A 6 3.98 20.98 -9.45
CA PHE A 6 2.57 21.10 -9.75
C PHE A 6 1.95 22.30 -9.04
N GLN A 7 2.19 22.46 -7.75
CA GLN A 7 1.65 23.57 -6.97
C GLN A 7 2.19 24.90 -7.47
N GLN A 8 3.47 24.97 -7.84
CA GLN A 8 4.07 26.17 -8.39
C GLN A 8 3.44 26.55 -9.73
N LYS A 9 3.30 25.60 -10.63
CA LYS A 9 2.69 25.84 -11.94
C LYS A 9 1.22 26.23 -11.84
N LEU A 10 0.51 25.63 -10.90
CA LEU A 10 -0.89 25.98 -10.65
C LEU A 10 -1.03 27.40 -10.11
N SER A 11 -0.16 27.78 -9.18
CA SER A 11 -0.12 29.15 -8.63
C SER A 11 0.18 30.16 -9.72
N ASP A 12 1.16 29.89 -10.59
CA ASP A 12 1.52 30.76 -11.70
C ASP A 12 0.34 30.92 -12.68
N LEU A 13 -0.35 29.83 -12.95
CA LEU A 13 -1.52 29.84 -13.83
C LEU A 13 -2.65 30.71 -13.23
N ILE A 14 -2.90 30.59 -11.95
CA ILE A 14 -3.92 31.39 -11.25
C ILE A 14 -3.56 32.86 -11.30
N GLU A 15 -2.31 33.23 -11.12
CA GLU A 15 -1.85 34.60 -11.27
C GLU A 15 -2.08 35.16 -12.67
N GLN A 16 -1.83 34.34 -13.71
CA GLN A 16 -2.09 34.74 -15.09
C GLN A 16 -3.60 34.90 -15.34
N ILE A 17 -4.42 34.06 -14.76
CA ILE A 17 -5.87 34.13 -14.86
C ILE A 17 -6.40 35.44 -14.24
N ASP A 18 -5.81 35.86 -13.12
CA ASP A 18 -6.22 37.09 -12.43
C ASP A 18 -5.99 38.35 -13.26
N ARG A 19 -5.17 38.29 -14.30
CA ARG A 19 -4.90 39.40 -15.21
C ARG A 19 -5.87 39.46 -16.39
N LEU A 20 -6.76 38.49 -16.52
CA LEU A 20 -7.69 38.39 -17.65
C LEU A 20 -8.98 39.22 -17.42
N PRO A 21 -9.75 39.52 -18.49
CA PRO A 21 -11.07 40.15 -18.34
C PRO A 21 -12.01 39.31 -17.49
N ALA A 22 -12.93 39.95 -16.81
CA ALA A 22 -13.79 39.35 -15.79
C ALA A 22 -14.55 38.10 -16.25
N GLU A 23 -15.06 38.05 -17.47
CA GLU A 23 -15.82 36.91 -17.98
C GLU A 23 -14.97 35.66 -18.12
N GLN A 24 -13.79 35.82 -18.71
CA GLN A 24 -12.83 34.73 -18.90
C GLN A 24 -12.19 34.33 -17.59
N LYS A 25 -11.95 35.29 -16.72
CA LYS A 25 -11.36 35.07 -15.40
C LYS A 25 -12.21 34.11 -14.56
N GLY A 26 -13.52 34.32 -14.53
CA GLY A 26 -14.42 33.48 -13.74
C GLY A 26 -14.40 32.00 -14.17
N ARG A 27 -14.44 31.76 -15.49
CA ARG A 27 -14.41 30.38 -16.02
C ARG A 27 -13.11 29.68 -15.74
N LEU A 28 -12.01 30.38 -16.01
CA LEU A 28 -10.68 29.79 -15.84
C LEU A 28 -10.32 29.59 -14.37
N HIS A 29 -10.77 30.51 -13.52
CA HIS A 29 -10.59 30.36 -12.08
C HIS A 29 -11.31 29.12 -11.55
N LYS A 30 -12.52 28.89 -12.01
CA LYS A 30 -13.31 27.70 -11.66
C LYS A 30 -12.60 26.42 -12.11
N LEU A 31 -12.08 26.40 -13.35
CA LEU A 31 -11.33 25.26 -13.87
C LEU A 31 -10.06 24.99 -13.07
N ALA A 32 -9.34 26.04 -12.68
CA ALA A 32 -8.14 25.90 -11.87
C ALA A 32 -8.45 25.31 -10.48
N GLU A 33 -9.53 25.77 -9.86
CA GLU A 33 -9.99 25.24 -8.57
C GLU A 33 -10.44 23.78 -8.68
N GLU A 34 -11.15 23.43 -9.74
CA GLU A 34 -11.56 22.04 -9.99
C GLU A 34 -10.35 21.14 -10.19
N THR A 35 -9.34 21.62 -10.93
CA THR A 35 -8.10 20.89 -11.15
C THR A 35 -7.36 20.65 -9.84
N LYS A 36 -7.27 21.67 -9.00
CA LYS A 36 -6.64 21.58 -7.68
C LYS A 36 -7.34 20.54 -6.79
N THR A 37 -8.67 20.60 -6.75
CA THR A 37 -9.48 19.67 -5.96
C THR A 37 -9.31 18.24 -6.45
N ARG A 38 -9.32 18.04 -7.77
CA ARG A 38 -9.13 16.73 -8.39
C ARG A 38 -7.75 16.17 -8.10
N HIS A 39 -6.73 17.00 -8.19
CA HIS A 39 -5.35 16.60 -7.88
C HIS A 39 -5.21 16.16 -6.42
N GLU A 40 -5.80 16.90 -5.51
CA GLU A 40 -5.78 16.55 -4.08
C GLU A 40 -6.47 15.20 -3.81
N LYS A 41 -7.60 14.95 -4.46
CA LYS A 41 -8.29 13.66 -4.35
C LYS A 41 -7.42 12.50 -4.86
N ILE A 42 -6.76 12.69 -6.00
CA ILE A 42 -5.85 11.68 -6.55
C ILE A 42 -4.71 11.42 -5.57
N ARG A 43 -4.14 12.45 -5.02
CA ARG A 43 -3.05 12.34 -4.05
C ARG A 43 -3.46 11.55 -2.81
N GLN A 44 -4.64 11.83 -2.27
CA GLN A 44 -5.18 11.08 -1.14
C GLN A 44 -5.45 9.63 -1.49
N THR A 45 -5.96 9.36 -2.69
CA THR A 45 -6.20 8.00 -3.18
C THR A 45 -4.90 7.22 -3.30
N VAL A 46 -3.86 7.83 -3.86
CA VAL A 46 -2.53 7.21 -3.98
C VAL A 46 -1.97 6.88 -2.60
N LYS A 47 -2.10 7.80 -1.65
CA LYS A 47 -1.65 7.57 -0.28
C LYS A 47 -2.40 6.39 0.36
N GLY A 48 -3.71 6.34 0.18
CA GLY A 48 -4.53 5.23 0.66
C GLY A 48 -4.12 3.89 0.06
N LEU A 49 -3.80 3.88 -1.24
CA LEU A 49 -3.31 2.68 -1.92
C LEU A 49 -1.95 2.24 -1.37
N GLN A 50 -1.05 3.18 -1.11
CA GLN A 50 0.25 2.88 -0.52
C GLN A 50 0.10 2.27 0.87
N ASP A 51 -0.77 2.84 1.70
CA ASP A 51 -1.05 2.31 3.04
C ASP A 51 -1.64 0.89 2.96
N SER A 52 -2.53 0.64 2.01
CA SER A 52 -3.11 -0.68 1.77
C SER A 52 -2.06 -1.69 1.32
N LEU A 53 -1.14 -1.29 0.45
CA LEU A 53 -0.03 -2.14 0.01
C LEU A 53 0.89 -2.50 1.18
N ASP A 54 1.20 -1.54 2.03
CA ASP A 54 2.04 -1.79 3.21
C ASP A 54 1.35 -2.77 4.16
N HIS A 55 0.05 -2.62 4.35
CA HIS A 55 -0.75 -3.55 5.14
C HIS A 55 -0.73 -4.97 4.54
N LEU A 56 -0.89 -5.08 3.22
CA LEU A 56 -0.81 -6.36 2.52
C LEU A 56 0.56 -7.01 2.67
N ARG A 57 1.62 -6.25 2.52
CA ARG A 57 3.00 -6.75 2.69
C ARG A 57 3.20 -7.32 4.08
N LEU A 58 2.73 -6.61 5.08
CA LEU A 58 2.82 -7.05 6.46
C LEU A 58 2.00 -8.33 6.69
N SER A 59 0.79 -8.40 6.14
CA SER A 59 -0.08 -9.57 6.23
C SER A 59 0.57 -10.80 5.58
N VAL A 60 1.16 -10.63 4.40
CA VAL A 60 1.88 -11.71 3.71
C VAL A 60 3.07 -12.20 4.54
N LYS A 61 3.80 -11.27 5.14
CA LYS A 61 4.94 -11.61 6.01
C LYS A 61 4.50 -12.50 7.19
N TYR A 62 3.40 -12.15 7.84
CA TYR A 62 2.86 -12.95 8.93
C TYR A 62 2.38 -14.32 8.46
N LEU A 63 1.74 -14.38 7.28
CA LEU A 63 1.32 -15.66 6.70
C LEU A 63 2.50 -16.58 6.41
N VAL A 64 3.60 -16.02 5.92
CA VAL A 64 4.84 -16.79 5.68
C VAL A 64 5.38 -17.34 6.99
N PHE A 65 5.44 -16.52 8.04
CA PHE A 65 5.89 -16.96 9.36
C PHE A 65 5.00 -18.06 9.94
N ASP A 66 3.70 -17.91 9.81
CA ASP A 66 2.74 -18.93 10.27
C ASP A 66 2.93 -20.24 9.50
N LEU A 67 3.13 -20.17 8.20
CA LEU A 67 3.38 -21.34 7.38
C LEU A 67 4.66 -22.07 7.81
N GLU A 68 5.74 -21.33 8.03
CA GLU A 68 7.01 -21.89 8.49
C GLU A 68 6.86 -22.54 9.86
N ALA A 69 6.19 -21.87 10.78
CA ALA A 69 5.92 -22.41 12.12
C ALA A 69 5.10 -23.70 12.04
N THR A 70 4.07 -23.71 11.22
CA THR A 70 3.22 -24.88 11.01
C THR A 70 4.01 -26.05 10.42
N ARG A 71 4.90 -25.78 9.47
CA ARG A 71 5.78 -26.81 8.89
C ARG A 71 6.70 -27.43 9.92
N ARG A 72 7.32 -26.60 10.77
CA ARG A 72 8.19 -27.10 11.86
C ARG A 72 7.43 -27.96 12.84
N GLU A 73 6.27 -27.52 13.23
CA GLU A 73 5.39 -28.28 14.13
C GLU A 73 4.98 -29.61 13.49
N ASN A 74 4.61 -29.58 12.22
CA ASN A 74 4.21 -30.77 11.47
C ASN A 74 5.37 -31.78 11.42
N GLN A 75 6.58 -31.32 11.13
CA GLN A 75 7.76 -32.19 11.11
C GLN A 75 8.06 -32.79 12.49
N TYR A 76 7.92 -31.99 13.52
CA TYR A 76 8.11 -32.44 14.90
C TYR A 76 7.11 -33.53 15.28
N LEU A 77 5.83 -33.29 14.99
CA LEU A 77 4.76 -34.26 15.27
C LEU A 77 4.94 -35.55 14.49
N ARG A 78 5.39 -35.47 13.24
CA ARG A 78 5.67 -36.67 12.42
C ARG A 78 6.81 -37.49 13.02
N LYS A 79 7.84 -36.84 13.54
CA LYS A 79 8.93 -37.54 14.23
C LYS A 79 8.43 -38.24 15.50
N MET A 80 7.58 -37.59 16.27
CA MET A 80 6.99 -38.17 17.48
C MET A 80 6.16 -39.39 17.14
N ILE A 81 5.31 -39.31 16.10
CA ILE A 81 4.50 -40.42 15.66
C ILE A 81 5.37 -41.61 15.20
N ALA A 82 6.40 -41.32 14.43
CA ALA A 82 7.32 -42.33 13.95
C ALA A 82 8.02 -43.04 15.10
N GLN A 83 8.40 -42.33 16.17
CA GLN A 83 9.00 -42.91 17.37
C GLN A 83 8.02 -43.81 18.14
N GLN A 84 6.74 -43.41 18.22
CA GLN A 84 5.71 -44.22 18.88
C GLN A 84 5.34 -45.47 18.11
N ASP A 85 5.42 -45.38 16.77
CA ASP A 85 5.08 -46.53 15.90
C ASP A 85 6.25 -47.52 15.76
N SER A 86 7.42 -47.22 16.30
CA SER A 86 8.58 -48.13 16.29
C SER A 86 8.24 -49.39 17.10
N PRO A 87 8.47 -50.58 16.56
CA PRO A 87 8.24 -51.82 17.29
C PRO A 87 9.04 -51.91 18.59
N PRO A 88 8.44 -52.47 19.67
CA PRO A 88 9.09 -52.57 20.97
C PRO A 88 10.31 -53.47 20.94
N GLY A 89 11.29 -53.36 20.49
CA GLY A 89 12.50 -54.17 20.39
C GLY A 89 13.56 -53.59 19.50
N GLU A 90 13.20 -52.63 18.66
CA GLU A 90 14.20 -52.03 17.78
C GLU A 90 15.18 -51.11 18.49
N GLY A 91 14.80 -50.59 19.64
CA GLY A 91 15.70 -49.76 20.45
C GLY A 91 16.28 -50.44 21.64
N ALA A 92 16.03 -51.71 21.83
CA ALA A 92 16.46 -52.48 23.02
C ALA A 92 17.74 -53.25 22.83
N ASP A 93 18.26 -53.26 21.64
CA ASP A 93 19.50 -53.98 21.36
C ASP A 93 20.75 -53.11 21.61
#